data_bc7593b21043b8d7a4b6060876cd53a4
#
_entry.id   bc7593b21043b8d7a4b6060876cd53a4
#
_cell.length_a   1.000
_cell.length_b   1.000
_cell.length_c   1.000
_cell.angle_alpha   90.00
_cell.angle_beta   90.00
_cell.angle_gamma   90.00
#
_symmetry.space_group_name_H-M   'P 1'
#
loop_
_entity.id
_entity.type
_entity.pdbx_description
1 polymer ?
#
loop_
_entity_poly.entity_id
_entity_poly.type
_entity_poly.pdbx_seq_one_letter_code
_entity_poly.pdbx_strand_id
1 'polypeptide(L)'
;MIDTDEYEGHTEGEWTLCTWKDGHATYDVVNEDNNVIASIVGKWEEVKPNMKLIADAPLLLAEVKWLRSLIEMVSYDLEWYPDRLNQVKRQLEYNVQKWEKKEMIE
;
A
#
# COMPACT_ATOMS: atom_id res chain seq x y z
N MET A 1 2.01 -12.14 -12.41
CA MET A 1 1.52 -11.11 -11.45
C MET A 1 1.65 -11.61 -10.03
N ILE A 2 1.76 -10.67 -9.09
CA ILE A 2 1.88 -11.02 -7.67
C ILE A 2 0.59 -11.64 -7.19
N ASP A 3 0.69 -12.77 -6.46
CA ASP A 3 -0.42 -13.39 -5.77
C ASP A 3 -0.52 -12.78 -4.37
N THR A 4 -1.54 -11.95 -4.16
CA THR A 4 -1.73 -11.25 -2.88
C THR A 4 -2.09 -12.18 -1.72
N ASP A 5 -2.58 -13.40 -2.00
CA ASP A 5 -2.91 -14.37 -0.96
C ASP A 5 -1.66 -14.90 -0.26
N GLU A 6 -0.50 -14.83 -0.90
CA GLU A 6 0.77 -15.22 -0.29
C GLU A 6 1.16 -14.33 0.89
N TYR A 7 0.56 -13.14 0.98
CA TYR A 7 0.86 -12.20 2.06
C TYR A 7 -0.13 -12.28 3.22
N GLU A 8 -1.06 -13.19 3.18
CA GLU A 8 -1.97 -13.41 4.31
C GLU A 8 -1.16 -13.82 5.54
N GLY A 9 -1.56 -13.30 6.70
CA GLY A 9 -0.84 -13.52 7.94
C GLY A 9 0.31 -12.56 8.20
N HIS A 10 0.55 -11.58 7.31
CA HIS A 10 1.51 -10.52 7.61
C HIS A 10 1.08 -9.75 8.85
N THR A 11 2.04 -9.12 9.51
CA THR A 11 1.76 -8.31 10.69
C THR A 11 0.79 -7.18 10.34
N GLU A 12 -0.37 -7.17 10.99
CA GLU A 12 -1.39 -6.15 10.77
C GLU A 12 -1.01 -4.81 11.38
N GLY A 13 -1.71 -3.77 10.93
CA GLY A 13 -1.52 -2.43 11.42
C GLY A 13 -0.50 -1.64 10.63
N GLU A 14 -0.20 -0.46 11.11
CA GLU A 14 0.72 0.46 10.46
C GLU A 14 2.17 0.06 10.76
N TRP A 15 3.02 0.08 9.72
CA TRP A 15 4.45 -0.11 9.86
C TRP A 15 5.14 1.24 9.78
N THR A 16 6.07 1.49 10.70
CA THR A 16 6.74 2.79 10.80
C THR A 16 8.25 2.61 10.77
N LEU A 17 8.92 3.55 10.15
CA LEU A 17 10.37 3.62 10.18
C LEU A 17 10.82 4.11 11.55
N CYS A 18 11.69 3.36 12.19
CA CYS A 18 12.30 3.72 13.46
C CYS A 18 13.79 4.02 13.27
N THR A 19 14.19 5.22 13.62
CA THR A 19 15.60 5.62 13.64
C THR A 19 16.06 5.69 15.10
N TRP A 20 16.99 4.82 15.46
CA TRP A 20 17.51 4.78 16.82
C TRP A 20 18.45 5.96 17.07
N LYS A 21 18.29 6.66 18.20
CA LYS A 21 19.04 7.87 18.51
C LYS A 21 20.45 7.61 19.03
N ASP A 22 20.78 6.38 19.30
CA ASP A 22 22.03 5.99 19.98
C ASP A 22 23.15 5.53 19.05
N GLY A 23 23.07 5.90 17.78
CA GLY A 23 24.14 5.64 16.82
C GLY A 23 24.19 4.22 16.28
N HIS A 24 23.10 3.44 16.42
CA HIS A 24 23.02 2.13 15.78
C HIS A 24 23.15 2.24 14.26
N ALA A 25 23.89 1.32 13.67
CA ALA A 25 24.08 1.22 12.23
C ALA A 25 22.89 0.58 11.51
N THR A 26 21.84 0.20 12.24
CA THR A 26 20.66 -0.45 11.71
C THR A 26 19.46 0.49 11.74
N TYR A 27 18.66 0.43 10.68
CA TYR A 27 17.39 1.13 10.59
C TYR A 27 16.30 0.08 10.59
N ASP A 28 15.28 0.26 11.43
CA ASP A 28 14.24 -0.74 11.64
C ASP A 28 12.88 -0.23 11.16
N VAL A 29 12.09 -1.14 10.61
CA VAL A 29 10.65 -0.95 10.42
C VAL A 29 9.95 -1.72 11.52
N VAL A 30 9.10 -1.05 12.27
CA VAL A 30 8.41 -1.61 13.45
C VAL A 30 6.90 -1.52 13.27
N ASN A 31 6.18 -2.42 13.98
CA ASN A 31 4.73 -2.38 14.03
C ASN A 31 4.25 -1.42 15.15
N GLU A 32 2.94 -1.39 15.39
CA GLU A 32 2.33 -0.52 16.40
C GLU A 32 2.79 -0.85 17.83
N ASP A 33 3.22 -2.09 18.08
CA ASP A 33 3.73 -2.55 19.37
C ASP A 33 5.24 -2.40 19.49
N ASN A 34 5.91 -1.72 18.56
CA ASN A 34 7.35 -1.55 18.47
C ASN A 34 8.13 -2.85 18.25
N ASN A 35 7.49 -3.87 17.73
CA ASN A 35 8.18 -5.10 17.30
C ASN A 35 8.80 -4.90 15.93
N VAL A 36 10.02 -5.36 15.75
CA VAL A 36 10.76 -5.21 14.51
C VAL A 36 10.19 -6.13 13.43
N ILE A 37 9.81 -5.53 12.30
CA ILE A 37 9.38 -6.25 11.09
C ILE A 37 10.59 -6.54 10.20
N ALA A 38 11.43 -5.53 10.00
CA ALA A 38 12.61 -5.63 9.14
C ALA A 38 13.69 -4.67 9.62
N SER A 39 14.95 -5.04 9.37
CA SER A 39 16.10 -4.21 9.67
C SER A 39 17.02 -4.14 8.46
N ILE A 40 17.56 -2.95 8.19
CA ILE A 40 18.54 -2.73 7.12
C ILE A 40 19.76 -2.04 7.70
N VAL A 41 20.94 -2.53 7.29
CA VAL A 41 22.24 -1.94 7.64
C VAL A 41 22.76 -1.17 6.43
N GLY A 42 23.30 0.04 6.66
CA GLY A 42 23.90 0.82 5.59
C GLY A 42 23.87 2.32 5.86
N LYS A 43 24.29 3.08 4.85
CA LYS A 43 24.26 4.54 4.93
C LYS A 43 22.84 5.03 4.73
N TRP A 44 22.42 5.99 5.53
CA TRP A 44 21.05 6.52 5.52
C TRP A 44 20.57 6.94 4.14
N GLU A 45 21.41 7.66 3.38
CA GLU A 45 21.05 8.15 2.06
C GLU A 45 20.74 7.01 1.07
N GLU A 46 21.38 5.86 1.25
CA GLU A 46 21.19 4.69 0.39
C GLU A 46 20.01 3.83 0.85
N VAL A 47 19.81 3.71 2.16
CA VAL A 47 18.78 2.80 2.71
C VAL A 47 17.43 3.47 2.87
N LYS A 48 17.37 4.81 2.93
CA LYS A 48 16.12 5.54 3.16
C LYS A 48 15.00 5.18 2.17
N PRO A 49 15.22 5.18 0.85
CA PRO A 49 14.15 4.81 -0.09
C PRO A 49 13.68 3.37 0.11
N ASN A 50 14.59 2.45 0.40
CA ASN A 50 14.26 1.05 0.64
C ASN A 50 13.43 0.90 1.93
N MET A 51 13.81 1.59 2.99
CA MET A 51 13.08 1.58 4.25
C MET A 51 11.68 2.16 4.10
N LYS A 52 11.55 3.23 3.32
CA LYS A 52 10.25 3.85 3.03
C LYS A 52 9.34 2.87 2.29
N LEU A 53 9.88 2.16 1.31
CA LEU A 53 9.13 1.15 0.56
C LEU A 53 8.66 0.01 1.48
N ILE A 54 9.53 -0.46 2.37
CA ILE A 54 9.17 -1.51 3.34
C ILE A 54 8.08 -1.00 4.30
N ALA A 55 8.23 0.22 4.82
CA ALA A 55 7.25 0.80 5.74
C ALA A 55 5.88 0.98 5.07
N ASP A 56 5.85 1.29 3.77
CA ASP A 56 4.62 1.49 3.01
C ASP A 56 4.03 0.18 2.48
N ALA A 57 4.70 -0.96 2.67
CA ALA A 57 4.25 -2.24 2.10
C ALA A 57 2.81 -2.60 2.44
N PRO A 58 2.31 -2.44 3.69
CA PRO A 58 0.90 -2.72 3.98
C PRO A 58 -0.06 -1.82 3.19
N LEU A 59 0.27 -0.55 3.02
CA LEU A 59 -0.53 0.39 2.23
C LEU A 59 -0.52 0.03 0.75
N LEU A 60 0.66 -0.32 0.22
CA LEU A 60 0.80 -0.75 -1.17
C LEU A 60 -0.02 -2.02 -1.45
N LEU A 61 0.01 -2.98 -0.51
CA LEU A 61 -0.79 -4.19 -0.62
C LEU A 61 -2.28 -3.87 -0.65
N ALA A 62 -2.73 -2.99 0.24
CA ALA A 62 -4.13 -2.56 0.30
C ALA A 62 -4.55 -1.87 -1.00
N GLU A 63 -3.70 -1.01 -1.57
CA GLU A 63 -3.96 -0.35 -2.84
C GLU A 63 -4.07 -1.35 -4.00
N VAL A 64 -3.17 -2.33 -4.06
CA VAL A 64 -3.22 -3.37 -5.10
C VAL A 64 -4.52 -4.15 -5.02
N LYS A 65 -4.94 -4.57 -3.83
CA LYS A 65 -6.19 -5.30 -3.63
C LYS A 65 -7.39 -4.46 -4.03
N TRP A 66 -7.40 -3.19 -3.66
CA TRP A 66 -8.48 -2.26 -4.01
C TRP A 66 -8.57 -2.04 -5.52
N LEU A 67 -7.43 -1.80 -6.19
CA LEU A 67 -7.38 -1.60 -7.63
C LEU A 67 -7.84 -2.85 -8.39
N ARG A 68 -7.45 -4.03 -7.94
CA ARG A 68 -7.90 -5.29 -8.53
C ARG A 68 -9.41 -5.48 -8.40
N SER A 69 -9.96 -5.18 -7.23
CA SER A 69 -11.40 -5.22 -7.00
C SER A 69 -12.14 -4.26 -7.91
N LEU A 70 -11.60 -3.07 -8.11
CA LEU A 70 -12.17 -2.06 -8.99
C LEU A 70 -12.17 -2.54 -10.45
N ILE A 71 -11.08 -3.15 -10.91
CA ILE A 71 -10.97 -3.70 -12.26
C ILE A 71 -11.98 -4.83 -12.46
N GLU A 72 -12.13 -5.71 -11.49
CA GLU A 72 -13.12 -6.80 -11.55
C GLU A 72 -14.54 -6.27 -11.65
N MET A 73 -14.86 -5.25 -10.85
CA MET A 73 -16.18 -4.61 -10.87
C MET A 73 -16.47 -3.97 -12.23
N VAL A 74 -15.50 -3.24 -12.79
CA VAL A 74 -15.62 -2.60 -14.10
C VAL A 74 -15.79 -3.64 -15.21
N SER A 75 -14.98 -4.70 -15.17
CA SER A 75 -15.04 -5.78 -16.15
C SER A 75 -16.40 -6.48 -16.13
N TYR A 76 -16.94 -6.73 -14.94
CA TYR A 76 -18.27 -7.31 -14.76
C TYR A 76 -19.35 -6.40 -15.35
N ASP A 77 -19.34 -5.11 -15.03
CA ASP A 77 -20.34 -4.15 -15.51
C ASP A 77 -20.30 -4.02 -17.03
N LEU A 78 -19.12 -3.99 -17.64
CA LEU A 78 -18.98 -3.89 -19.10
C LEU A 78 -19.41 -5.17 -19.83
N GLU A 79 -19.19 -6.33 -19.21
CA GLU A 79 -19.62 -7.61 -19.80
C GLU A 79 -21.14 -7.74 -19.85
N TRP A 80 -21.82 -7.41 -18.74
CA TRP A 80 -23.26 -7.58 -18.60
C TRP A 80 -24.08 -6.38 -19.05
N TYR A 81 -23.49 -5.17 -18.99
CA TYR A 81 -24.18 -3.91 -19.28
C TYR A 81 -23.32 -2.99 -20.13
N PRO A 82 -23.05 -3.36 -21.41
CA PRO A 82 -22.16 -2.53 -22.25
C PRO A 82 -22.68 -1.10 -22.46
N ASP A 83 -23.98 -0.88 -22.30
CA ASP A 83 -24.61 0.45 -22.43
C ASP A 83 -24.25 1.38 -21.25
N ARG A 84 -23.67 0.86 -20.19
CA ARG A 84 -23.33 1.62 -19.00
C ARG A 84 -21.89 2.15 -18.98
N LEU A 85 -21.23 2.15 -20.12
CA LEU A 85 -19.84 2.60 -20.22
C LEU A 85 -19.63 3.98 -19.59
N ASN A 86 -20.53 4.93 -19.83
CA ASN A 86 -20.42 6.27 -19.25
C ASN A 86 -20.60 6.29 -17.74
N GLN A 87 -21.49 5.45 -17.21
CA GLN A 87 -21.70 5.32 -15.76
C GLN A 87 -20.47 4.70 -15.09
N VAL A 88 -19.91 3.67 -15.68
CA VAL A 88 -18.67 3.02 -15.20
C VAL A 88 -17.53 4.02 -15.17
N LYS A 89 -17.37 4.80 -16.24
CA LYS A 89 -16.35 5.84 -16.32
C LYS A 89 -16.48 6.85 -15.18
N ARG A 90 -17.71 7.34 -14.93
CA ARG A 90 -17.97 8.30 -13.84
C ARG A 90 -17.66 7.71 -12.48
N GLN A 91 -18.00 6.45 -12.26
CA GLN A 91 -17.74 5.77 -11.00
C GLN A 91 -16.24 5.59 -10.77
N LEU A 92 -15.48 5.25 -11.82
CA LEU A 92 -14.03 5.16 -11.75
C LEU A 92 -13.40 6.51 -11.38
N GLU A 93 -13.81 7.57 -12.06
CA GLU A 93 -13.34 8.93 -11.80
C GLU A 93 -13.62 9.35 -10.35
N TYR A 94 -14.83 9.06 -9.87
CA TYR A 94 -15.22 9.34 -8.48
C TYR A 94 -14.34 8.59 -7.48
N ASN A 95 -14.11 7.30 -7.70
CA ASN A 95 -13.31 6.47 -6.80
C ASN A 95 -11.85 6.92 -6.78
N VAL A 96 -11.29 7.27 -7.93
CA VAL A 96 -9.91 7.79 -8.02
C VAL A 96 -9.79 9.11 -7.27
N GLN A 97 -10.73 10.04 -7.46
CA GLN A 97 -10.73 11.31 -6.74
C GLN A 97 -10.84 11.13 -5.24
N LYS A 98 -11.69 10.20 -4.79
CA LYS A 98 -11.85 9.89 -3.37
C LYS A 98 -10.56 9.33 -2.79
N TRP A 99 -9.87 8.48 -3.53
CA TRP A 99 -8.57 7.92 -3.14
C TRP A 99 -7.50 9.00 -3.02
N GLU A 100 -7.40 9.87 -4.02
CA GLU A 100 -6.45 10.99 -4.02
C GLU A 100 -6.66 11.93 -2.83
N LYS A 101 -7.93 12.25 -2.51
CA LYS A 101 -8.25 13.09 -1.35
C LYS A 101 -7.84 12.44 -0.04
N LYS A 102 -7.98 11.13 0.08
CA LYS A 102 -7.57 10.39 1.27
C LYS A 102 -6.06 10.47 1.47
N GLU A 103 -5.29 10.35 0.40
CA GLU A 103 -3.83 10.49 0.45
C GLU A 103 -3.40 11.91 0.82
N MET A 104 -4.09 12.93 0.31
CA MET A 104 -3.76 14.32 0.59
C MET A 104 -4.02 14.73 2.04
N ILE A 105 -4.87 14.02 2.75
CA ILE A 105 -5.21 14.32 4.16
C ILE A 105 -4.21 13.67 5.12
N GLU A 106 -3.53 12.65 4.69
CA GLU A 106 -2.48 11.98 5.45
C GLU A 106 -1.13 12.69 5.26
#